data_749058787108c9057d2448a843e88b4f
#
_entry.id   749058787108c9057d2448a843e88b4f
#
_cell.length_a   1.000
_cell.length_b   1.000
_cell.length_c   1.000
_cell.angle_alpha   90.00
_cell.angle_beta   90.00
_cell.angle_gamma   90.00
#
_symmetry.space_group_name_H-M   'P 1'
#
loop_
_entity.id
_entity.type
_entity.pdbx_description
1 polymer ?
#
loop_
_entity_poly.entity_id
_entity_poly.type
_entity_poly.pdbx_seq_one_letter_code
_entity_poly.pdbx_strand_id
1 'polypeptide(L)'
;MIAPKIGLYSADAPEYTGKVVCGELYDHLDEVIDDVDHDAEIVESADLFDYFAPLPANINKYSRGSVLVVAGSAAYPGAAIMAAKSAARAGAGYVGVAAPDACANLIRMALPSIPVFNIPSDSRGAFGAAARMTVCEIAKHYSCVLCGPGITTASGCSQVVSGLLELDIPLILDADALNCLSKLAIDGIDETPEMYRREAPLIMTPHYRELSRLVGGEEVDDLGSALDAAHRILWAAGSSNLVVVCKGPTTAVAGVERVLLPMHGPSALATAGSGDVLAGILAGTVSTMGVDESNWELLCSYAVTVHSYAGYAAAAQYGERSVIATDLIDLIGDAMQLASDEAFKELGIGNGSEE
;
A
#
# COMPACT_ATOMS: atom_id res chain seq x y z
N MET A 1 10.49 -29.20 7.51
CA MET A 1 10.71 -29.03 6.05
C MET A 1 11.92 -28.18 5.88
N ILE A 2 12.58 -28.20 4.72
CA ILE A 2 13.82 -27.44 4.47
C ILE A 2 13.51 -25.98 4.23
N ALA A 3 12.46 -25.70 3.45
CA ALA A 3 11.97 -24.37 3.20
C ALA A 3 10.43 -24.39 3.24
N PRO A 4 9.78 -23.28 3.62
CA PRO A 4 8.33 -23.19 3.58
C PRO A 4 7.83 -23.32 2.14
N LYS A 5 6.63 -23.86 1.97
CA LYS A 5 6.00 -23.99 0.66
C LYS A 5 4.90 -22.95 0.54
N ILE A 6 4.82 -22.26 -0.60
CA ILE A 6 3.84 -21.21 -0.85
C ILE A 6 2.40 -21.65 -0.58
N GLY A 7 2.08 -22.93 -0.84
CA GLY A 7 0.77 -23.51 -0.54
C GLY A 7 0.37 -23.50 0.95
N LEU A 8 1.32 -23.32 1.89
CA LEU A 8 1.01 -23.17 3.32
C LEU A 8 0.50 -21.74 3.66
N TYR A 9 0.66 -20.81 2.74
CA TYR A 9 0.28 -19.41 2.88
C TYR A 9 -0.83 -19.00 1.91
N SER A 10 -1.31 -19.94 1.06
CA SER A 10 -2.31 -19.67 0.04
C SER A 10 -3.72 -19.97 0.56
N ALA A 11 -4.71 -19.24 0.05
CA ALA A 11 -6.14 -19.42 0.33
C ALA A 11 -6.45 -19.50 1.84
N ASP A 12 -7.10 -20.58 2.29
CA ASP A 12 -7.47 -20.84 3.69
C ASP A 12 -6.40 -21.62 4.46
N ALA A 13 -5.29 -21.98 3.82
CA ALA A 13 -4.23 -22.77 4.46
C ALA A 13 -3.72 -22.19 5.78
N PRO A 14 -3.53 -20.86 5.95
CA PRO A 14 -3.10 -20.28 7.23
C PRO A 14 -4.02 -20.60 8.41
N GLU A 15 -5.32 -20.85 8.18
CA GLU A 15 -6.26 -21.26 9.24
C GLU A 15 -5.98 -22.67 9.76
N TYR A 16 -5.36 -23.53 8.95
CA TYR A 16 -5.12 -24.96 9.26
C TYR A 16 -3.66 -25.26 9.58
N THR A 17 -2.72 -24.50 9.05
CA THR A 17 -1.29 -24.78 9.20
C THR A 17 -0.74 -24.38 10.57
N GLY A 18 -1.34 -23.40 11.23
CA GLY A 18 -0.80 -22.83 12.45
C GLY A 18 0.61 -22.23 12.22
N LYS A 19 1.46 -22.28 13.24
CA LYS A 19 2.83 -21.80 13.13
C LYS A 19 3.68 -22.73 12.26
N VAL A 20 4.15 -22.24 11.13
CA VAL A 20 5.11 -22.94 10.27
C VAL A 20 6.50 -22.82 10.90
N VAL A 21 7.18 -23.94 11.06
CA VAL A 21 8.54 -24.01 11.59
C VAL A 21 9.41 -24.74 10.58
N CYS A 22 10.45 -24.08 10.10
CA CYS A 22 11.50 -24.69 9.29
C CYS A 22 12.58 -25.24 10.23
N GLY A 23 12.97 -26.47 10.05
CA GLY A 23 14.03 -27.10 10.82
C GLY A 23 15.32 -27.11 10.03
N GLU A 24 16.41 -26.72 10.65
CA GLU A 24 17.76 -26.89 10.11
C GLU A 24 18.07 -28.38 10.05
N LEU A 25 18.40 -28.89 8.86
CA LEU A 25 18.76 -30.30 8.67
C LEU A 25 20.25 -30.58 8.77
N TYR A 26 21.07 -29.56 8.51
CA TYR A 26 22.55 -29.61 8.63
C TYR A 26 23.13 -28.20 8.59
N ASP A 27 24.37 -28.07 9.06
CA ASP A 27 25.12 -26.80 9.01
C ASP A 27 25.30 -26.36 7.54
N HIS A 28 25.18 -25.06 7.27
CA HIS A 28 25.26 -24.44 5.93
C HIS A 28 24.04 -24.66 5.01
N LEU A 29 22.86 -24.94 5.59
CA LEU A 29 21.64 -25.06 4.80
C LEU A 29 21.30 -23.74 4.07
N ASP A 30 21.56 -22.61 4.69
CA ASP A 30 21.31 -21.27 4.16
C ASP A 30 22.08 -21.05 2.84
N GLU A 31 23.36 -21.48 2.76
CA GLU A 31 24.16 -21.40 1.54
C GLU A 31 23.57 -22.21 0.37
N VAL A 32 22.82 -23.27 0.68
CA VAL A 32 22.17 -24.11 -0.34
C VAL A 32 20.82 -23.55 -0.76
N ILE A 33 20.10 -22.92 0.19
CA ILE A 33 18.78 -22.32 -0.07
C ILE A 33 18.93 -21.05 -0.92
N ASP A 34 19.96 -20.25 -0.68
CA ASP A 34 20.24 -19.03 -1.43
C ASP A 34 20.50 -19.29 -2.93
N ASP A 35 21.00 -20.50 -3.28
CA ASP A 35 21.23 -20.93 -4.66
C ASP A 35 19.98 -21.59 -5.31
N VAL A 36 18.87 -21.76 -4.59
CA VAL A 36 17.66 -22.38 -5.10
C VAL A 36 16.67 -21.33 -5.56
N ASP A 37 16.22 -21.46 -6.80
CA ASP A 37 15.12 -20.65 -7.34
C ASP A 37 13.84 -20.83 -6.50
N HIS A 38 13.23 -19.73 -6.09
CA HIS A 38 12.08 -19.71 -5.20
C HIS A 38 11.02 -18.70 -5.66
N ASP A 39 9.76 -19.03 -5.39
CA ASP A 39 8.61 -18.22 -5.85
C ASP A 39 8.41 -16.95 -5.01
N ALA A 40 8.79 -16.99 -3.71
CA ALA A 40 8.62 -15.87 -2.79
C ALA A 40 9.47 -16.03 -1.52
N GLU A 41 9.75 -14.92 -0.86
CA GLU A 41 10.45 -14.82 0.43
C GLU A 41 9.46 -14.42 1.53
N ILE A 42 9.58 -15.02 2.71
CA ILE A 42 8.82 -14.61 3.89
C ILE A 42 9.54 -13.45 4.55
N VAL A 43 8.81 -12.38 4.87
CA VAL A 43 9.36 -11.23 5.61
C VAL A 43 9.10 -11.45 7.09
N GLU A 44 10.18 -11.52 7.87
CA GLU A 44 10.13 -11.51 9.32
C GLU A 44 10.20 -10.06 9.85
N SER A 45 9.83 -9.83 11.12
CA SER A 45 9.88 -8.49 11.69
C SER A 45 11.32 -7.96 11.78
N ALA A 46 12.31 -8.85 11.93
CA ALA A 46 13.73 -8.52 11.93
C ALA A 46 14.19 -7.88 10.61
N ASP A 47 13.66 -8.30 9.46
CA ASP A 47 13.99 -7.74 8.14
C ASP A 47 13.52 -6.28 8.00
N LEU A 48 12.56 -5.87 8.83
CA LEU A 48 11.98 -4.54 8.85
C LEU A 48 12.60 -3.62 9.90
N PHE A 49 13.64 -4.07 10.61
CA PHE A 49 14.22 -3.37 11.76
C PHE A 49 14.60 -1.91 11.47
N ASP A 50 15.22 -1.64 10.33
CA ASP A 50 15.69 -0.30 9.96
C ASP A 50 14.53 0.72 9.80
N TYR A 51 13.32 0.23 9.50
CA TYR A 51 12.13 1.08 9.37
C TYR A 51 11.55 1.54 10.71
N PHE A 52 11.99 0.96 11.84
CA PHE A 52 11.58 1.35 13.19
C PHE A 52 12.51 2.37 13.84
N ALA A 53 13.50 2.90 13.09
CA ALA A 53 14.45 3.86 13.63
C ALA A 53 13.72 5.11 14.19
N PRO A 54 14.13 5.60 15.37
CA PRO A 54 13.53 6.78 15.98
C PRO A 54 13.75 8.03 15.11
N LEU A 55 12.76 8.93 15.13
CA LEU A 55 12.87 10.18 14.38
C LEU A 55 14.01 11.05 14.92
N PRO A 56 14.83 11.69 14.04
CA PRO A 56 15.87 12.63 14.46
C PRO A 56 15.30 13.79 15.27
N ALA A 57 15.99 14.19 16.36
CA ALA A 57 15.51 15.23 17.26
C ALA A 57 15.29 16.61 16.60
N ASN A 58 15.97 16.86 15.47
CA ASN A 58 15.89 18.11 14.72
C ASN A 58 14.96 18.05 13.49
N ILE A 59 14.15 16.98 13.38
CA ILE A 59 13.23 16.81 12.25
C ILE A 59 12.12 17.87 12.29
N ASN A 60 11.69 18.33 11.11
CA ASN A 60 10.56 19.26 10.96
C ASN A 60 9.50 18.66 10.02
N LYS A 61 8.31 19.26 10.00
CA LYS A 61 7.17 18.74 9.25
C LYS A 61 7.41 18.53 7.74
N TYR A 62 8.32 19.28 7.14
CA TYR A 62 8.63 19.15 5.71
C TYR A 62 9.70 18.11 5.46
N SER A 63 10.75 18.06 6.31
CA SER A 63 11.78 17.03 6.23
C SER A 63 11.28 15.63 6.65
N ARG A 64 10.12 15.58 7.33
CA ARG A 64 9.44 14.33 7.67
C ARG A 64 8.60 13.74 6.53
N GLY A 65 8.63 14.37 5.36
CA GLY A 65 7.88 13.92 4.19
C GLY A 65 6.46 14.49 4.08
N SER A 66 5.94 14.54 2.86
CA SER A 66 4.62 15.09 2.58
C SER A 66 3.83 14.22 1.61
N VAL A 67 2.53 14.06 1.86
CA VAL A 67 1.61 13.24 1.06
C VAL A 67 0.46 14.10 0.52
N LEU A 68 0.23 14.04 -0.79
CA LEU A 68 -1.03 14.48 -1.37
C LEU A 68 -1.95 13.28 -1.57
N VAL A 69 -3.10 13.29 -0.92
CA VAL A 69 -4.16 12.30 -1.10
C VAL A 69 -5.16 12.83 -2.12
N VAL A 70 -5.18 12.25 -3.32
CA VAL A 70 -6.13 12.56 -4.40
C VAL A 70 -7.25 11.55 -4.32
N ALA A 71 -8.33 11.90 -3.62
CA ALA A 71 -9.33 10.93 -3.20
C ALA A 71 -10.73 11.55 -2.99
N GLY A 72 -11.72 10.68 -2.91
CA GLY A 72 -13.09 11.04 -2.59
C GLY A 72 -13.94 11.45 -3.80
N SER A 73 -15.22 11.43 -3.56
CA SER A 73 -16.28 11.91 -4.44
C SER A 73 -17.52 12.22 -3.58
N ALA A 74 -18.57 12.77 -4.18
CA ALA A 74 -19.82 12.99 -3.45
C ALA A 74 -20.40 11.68 -2.85
N ALA A 75 -20.14 10.53 -3.49
CA ALA A 75 -20.58 9.21 -3.00
C ALA A 75 -19.66 8.63 -1.92
N TYR A 76 -18.36 8.92 -1.96
CA TYR A 76 -17.34 8.28 -1.13
C TYR A 76 -16.38 9.28 -0.43
N PRO A 77 -16.89 10.27 0.33
CA PRO A 77 -16.03 11.21 1.03
C PRO A 77 -15.20 10.53 2.15
N GLY A 78 -15.71 9.43 2.71
CA GLY A 78 -15.07 8.67 3.79
C GLY A 78 -13.74 8.05 3.38
N ALA A 79 -13.61 7.60 2.13
CA ALA A 79 -12.37 7.02 1.62
C ALA A 79 -11.19 8.01 1.70
N ALA A 80 -11.42 9.27 1.28
CA ALA A 80 -10.41 10.34 1.42
C ALA A 80 -10.04 10.63 2.88
N ILE A 81 -11.03 10.57 3.79
CA ILE A 81 -10.82 10.81 5.22
C ILE A 81 -9.96 9.69 5.82
N MET A 82 -10.29 8.43 5.55
CA MET A 82 -9.55 7.28 6.04
C MET A 82 -8.12 7.27 5.53
N ALA A 83 -7.92 7.40 4.22
CA ALA A 83 -6.59 7.44 3.61
C ALA A 83 -5.71 8.56 4.16
N ALA A 84 -6.25 9.79 4.29
CA ALA A 84 -5.49 10.93 4.80
C ALA A 84 -5.13 10.80 6.29
N LYS A 85 -6.05 10.31 7.13
CA LYS A 85 -5.76 10.04 8.54
C LYS A 85 -4.70 8.97 8.69
N SER A 86 -4.79 7.88 7.91
CA SER A 86 -3.82 6.79 7.95
C SER A 86 -2.43 7.25 7.52
N ALA A 87 -2.31 8.07 6.47
CA ALA A 87 -1.04 8.65 6.06
C ALA A 87 -0.40 9.50 7.16
N ALA A 88 -1.21 10.31 7.86
CA ALA A 88 -0.73 11.12 8.98
C ALA A 88 -0.30 10.26 10.17
N ARG A 89 -1.04 9.19 10.50
CA ARG A 89 -0.72 8.24 11.58
C ARG A 89 0.52 7.40 11.27
N ALA A 90 0.72 7.04 10.00
CA ALA A 90 1.90 6.31 9.54
C ALA A 90 3.17 7.16 9.42
N GLY A 91 3.12 8.43 9.83
CA GLY A 91 4.32 9.22 10.04
C GLY A 91 4.49 10.44 9.11
N ALA A 92 3.67 10.63 8.07
CA ALA A 92 3.78 11.80 7.20
C ALA A 92 3.76 13.12 7.99
N GLY A 93 4.76 13.97 7.77
CA GLY A 93 4.88 15.26 8.46
C GLY A 93 3.88 16.30 7.96
N TYR A 94 3.45 16.18 6.71
CA TYR A 94 2.46 17.05 6.09
C TYR A 94 1.58 16.25 5.13
N VAL A 95 0.28 16.25 5.37
CA VAL A 95 -0.71 15.63 4.51
C VAL A 95 -1.63 16.69 3.95
N GLY A 96 -1.93 16.63 2.65
CA GLY A 96 -2.97 17.44 2.01
C GLY A 96 -3.95 16.54 1.27
N VAL A 97 -5.18 16.97 1.11
CA VAL A 97 -6.20 16.24 0.35
C VAL A 97 -6.65 17.08 -0.85
N ALA A 98 -6.55 16.53 -2.05
CA ALA A 98 -7.18 17.07 -3.25
C ALA A 98 -8.48 16.29 -3.50
N ALA A 99 -9.62 16.94 -3.29
CA ALA A 99 -10.92 16.32 -3.41
C ALA A 99 -11.89 17.16 -4.27
N PRO A 100 -12.86 16.51 -4.94
CA PRO A 100 -13.92 17.23 -5.63
C PRO A 100 -14.62 18.23 -4.72
N ASP A 101 -14.87 19.44 -5.22
CA ASP A 101 -15.53 20.53 -4.49
C ASP A 101 -16.90 20.10 -3.92
N ALA A 102 -17.58 19.16 -4.58
CA ALA A 102 -18.81 18.53 -4.11
C ALA A 102 -18.70 17.86 -2.73
N CYS A 103 -17.53 17.37 -2.33
CA CYS A 103 -17.34 16.70 -1.03
C CYS A 103 -16.26 17.35 -0.14
N ALA A 104 -15.49 18.31 -0.65
CA ALA A 104 -14.35 18.90 0.05
C ALA A 104 -14.71 19.48 1.44
N ASN A 105 -15.89 20.07 1.61
CA ASN A 105 -16.31 20.61 2.89
C ASN A 105 -16.57 19.52 3.94
N LEU A 106 -17.15 18.39 3.55
CA LEU A 106 -17.36 17.24 4.45
C LEU A 106 -16.00 16.68 4.92
N ILE A 107 -15.06 16.55 3.99
CA ILE A 107 -13.71 16.06 4.31
C ILE A 107 -12.99 17.04 5.23
N ARG A 108 -13.06 18.35 4.97
CA ARG A 108 -12.44 19.40 5.80
C ARG A 108 -12.96 19.41 7.23
N MET A 109 -14.24 19.19 7.42
CA MET A 109 -14.84 19.11 8.76
C MET A 109 -14.33 17.91 9.57
N ALA A 110 -14.04 16.79 8.90
CA ALA A 110 -13.52 15.57 9.52
C ALA A 110 -12.00 15.58 9.73
N LEU A 111 -11.28 16.49 9.03
CA LEU A 111 -9.81 16.58 9.01
C LEU A 111 -9.32 17.98 9.42
N PRO A 112 -9.49 18.41 10.68
CA PRO A 112 -9.18 19.79 11.10
C PRO A 112 -7.69 20.14 10.99
N SER A 113 -6.79 19.17 11.01
CA SER A 113 -5.33 19.35 10.91
C SER A 113 -4.76 19.15 9.51
N ILE A 114 -5.59 18.79 8.53
CA ILE A 114 -5.18 18.46 7.17
C ILE A 114 -5.83 19.43 6.18
N PRO A 115 -5.06 20.20 5.39
CA PRO A 115 -5.62 21.07 4.36
C PRO A 115 -6.32 20.27 3.27
N VAL A 116 -7.47 20.78 2.82
CA VAL A 116 -8.27 20.17 1.75
C VAL A 116 -8.42 21.17 0.61
N PHE A 117 -7.94 20.80 -0.58
CA PHE A 117 -8.01 21.60 -1.79
C PHE A 117 -9.29 21.26 -2.57
N ASN A 118 -10.04 22.29 -2.94
CA ASN A 118 -11.23 22.15 -3.77
C ASN A 118 -10.82 21.94 -5.22
N ILE A 119 -11.13 20.79 -5.78
CA ILE A 119 -10.88 20.47 -7.18
C ILE A 119 -12.21 20.51 -7.95
N PRO A 120 -12.26 21.09 -9.15
CA PRO A 120 -13.47 21.14 -9.92
C PRO A 120 -14.11 19.76 -10.13
N SER A 121 -15.41 19.63 -9.79
CA SER A 121 -16.17 18.40 -9.94
C SER A 121 -17.02 18.37 -11.21
N ASP A 122 -17.42 17.18 -11.63
CA ASP A 122 -18.47 16.95 -12.61
C ASP A 122 -19.88 17.04 -11.97
N SER A 123 -20.92 16.89 -12.77
CA SER A 123 -22.31 16.94 -12.28
C SER A 123 -22.69 15.80 -11.33
N ARG A 124 -21.89 14.76 -11.22
CA ARG A 124 -22.06 13.62 -10.30
C ARG A 124 -21.21 13.75 -9.04
N GLY A 125 -20.43 14.82 -8.92
CA GLY A 125 -19.56 15.08 -7.77
C GLY A 125 -18.28 14.24 -7.76
N ALA A 126 -17.83 13.78 -8.92
CA ALA A 126 -16.50 13.20 -9.15
C ALA A 126 -15.56 14.27 -9.73
N PHE A 127 -14.27 13.97 -9.92
CA PHE A 127 -13.34 14.88 -10.59
C PHE A 127 -13.83 15.24 -11.98
N GLY A 128 -13.93 16.53 -12.27
CA GLY A 128 -14.33 17.07 -13.57
C GLY A 128 -13.17 17.17 -14.57
N ALA A 129 -13.46 17.55 -15.80
CA ALA A 129 -12.47 17.64 -16.88
C ALA A 129 -11.31 18.60 -16.59
N ALA A 130 -11.53 19.66 -15.81
CA ALA A 130 -10.48 20.61 -15.42
C ALA A 130 -9.62 20.15 -14.24
N ALA A 131 -9.95 19.02 -13.60
CA ALA A 131 -9.30 18.53 -12.39
C ALA A 131 -7.83 18.18 -12.62
N ARG A 132 -7.49 17.54 -13.77
CA ARG A 132 -6.12 17.10 -14.09
C ARG A 132 -5.08 18.22 -13.86
N MET A 133 -5.28 19.36 -14.47
CA MET A 133 -4.31 20.45 -14.40
C MET A 133 -4.10 20.93 -12.95
N THR A 134 -5.21 21.13 -12.23
CA THR A 134 -5.15 21.62 -10.84
C THR A 134 -4.48 20.59 -9.92
N VAL A 135 -4.83 19.32 -10.03
CA VAL A 135 -4.24 18.24 -9.22
C VAL A 135 -2.76 18.09 -9.51
N CYS A 136 -2.35 18.07 -10.79
CA CYS A 136 -0.93 17.95 -11.16
C CYS A 136 -0.09 19.11 -10.65
N GLU A 137 -0.61 20.35 -10.68
CA GLU A 137 0.13 21.50 -10.13
C GLU A 137 0.29 21.42 -8.61
N ILE A 138 -0.75 20.96 -7.89
CA ILE A 138 -0.65 20.76 -6.44
C ILE A 138 0.34 19.63 -6.12
N ALA A 139 0.29 18.51 -6.87
CA ALA A 139 1.12 17.33 -6.65
C ALA A 139 2.62 17.62 -6.66
N LYS A 140 3.09 18.58 -7.49
CA LYS A 140 4.51 18.98 -7.59
C LYS A 140 5.11 19.48 -6.27
N HIS A 141 4.29 19.84 -5.30
CA HIS A 141 4.71 20.34 -3.99
C HIS A 141 4.76 19.27 -2.90
N TYR A 142 4.52 18.00 -3.26
CA TYR A 142 4.49 16.88 -2.34
C TYR A 142 5.55 15.83 -2.70
N SER A 143 6.07 15.14 -1.70
CA SER A 143 7.08 14.10 -1.88
C SER A 143 6.48 12.75 -2.26
N CYS A 144 5.17 12.57 -2.10
CA CYS A 144 4.43 11.36 -2.47
C CYS A 144 2.98 11.70 -2.81
N VAL A 145 2.40 10.99 -3.75
CA VAL A 145 0.97 11.11 -4.11
C VAL A 145 0.28 9.75 -3.95
N LEU A 146 -0.83 9.74 -3.22
CA LEU A 146 -1.78 8.63 -3.20
C LEU A 146 -3.01 9.03 -4.03
N CYS A 147 -3.36 8.23 -5.02
CA CYS A 147 -4.54 8.46 -5.86
C CYS A 147 -5.41 7.21 -5.92
N GLY A 148 -6.74 7.42 -5.78
CA GLY A 148 -7.70 6.34 -6.04
C GLY A 148 -8.82 6.12 -5.06
N PRO A 149 -8.60 6.19 -3.74
CA PRO A 149 -9.67 5.93 -2.77
C PRO A 149 -10.93 6.77 -3.05
N GLY A 150 -12.00 6.11 -3.48
CA GLY A 150 -13.32 6.72 -3.68
C GLY A 150 -13.46 7.75 -4.81
N ILE A 151 -12.53 7.80 -5.79
CA ILE A 151 -12.61 8.81 -6.88
C ILE A 151 -13.63 8.48 -7.96
N THR A 152 -14.10 7.24 -8.03
CA THR A 152 -14.91 6.70 -9.13
C THR A 152 -14.14 6.55 -10.46
N THR A 153 -14.81 6.02 -11.49
CA THR A 153 -14.21 5.82 -12.82
C THR A 153 -14.76 6.79 -13.86
N ALA A 154 -15.11 8.02 -13.46
CA ALA A 154 -15.51 9.07 -14.38
C ALA A 154 -14.35 9.50 -15.28
N SER A 155 -14.64 10.07 -16.45
CA SER A 155 -13.59 10.47 -17.41
C SER A 155 -12.60 11.48 -16.85
N GLY A 156 -13.05 12.40 -16.00
CA GLY A 156 -12.16 13.33 -15.29
C GLY A 156 -11.18 12.63 -14.34
N CYS A 157 -11.61 11.53 -13.70
CA CYS A 157 -10.74 10.70 -12.83
C CYS A 157 -9.66 10.02 -13.66
N SER A 158 -9.98 9.43 -14.80
CA SER A 158 -8.98 8.85 -15.71
C SER A 158 -7.97 9.88 -16.21
N GLN A 159 -8.41 11.12 -16.48
CA GLN A 159 -7.51 12.21 -16.85
C GLN A 159 -6.58 12.63 -15.70
N VAL A 160 -7.07 12.63 -14.46
CA VAL A 160 -6.24 12.89 -13.27
C VAL A 160 -5.18 11.80 -13.12
N VAL A 161 -5.55 10.52 -13.19
CA VAL A 161 -4.63 9.39 -13.11
C VAL A 161 -3.57 9.47 -14.20
N SER A 162 -3.97 9.68 -15.47
CA SER A 162 -3.02 9.86 -16.58
C SER A 162 -2.05 11.02 -16.34
N GLY A 163 -2.54 12.16 -15.82
CA GLY A 163 -1.68 13.31 -15.53
C GLY A 163 -0.69 13.06 -14.39
N LEU A 164 -1.08 12.32 -13.35
CA LEU A 164 -0.19 11.96 -12.26
C LEU A 164 0.90 10.97 -12.68
N LEU A 165 0.60 10.07 -13.62
CA LEU A 165 1.58 9.14 -14.18
C LEU A 165 2.71 9.85 -14.97
N GLU A 166 2.46 11.05 -15.48
CA GLU A 166 3.45 11.85 -16.21
C GLU A 166 4.42 12.61 -15.27
N LEU A 167 4.12 12.66 -13.96
CA LEU A 167 4.95 13.38 -12.98
C LEU A 167 6.03 12.46 -12.41
N ASP A 168 7.23 12.98 -12.25
CA ASP A 168 8.34 12.29 -11.60
C ASP A 168 8.26 12.42 -10.07
N ILE A 169 7.24 11.81 -9.48
CA ILE A 169 6.95 11.82 -8.04
C ILE A 169 6.50 10.42 -7.65
N PRO A 170 6.94 9.87 -6.51
CA PRO A 170 6.41 8.62 -5.96
C PRO A 170 4.88 8.60 -5.97
N LEU A 171 4.29 7.59 -6.64
CA LEU A 171 2.86 7.50 -6.88
C LEU A 171 2.30 6.16 -6.40
N ILE A 172 1.28 6.22 -5.56
CA ILE A 172 0.52 5.04 -5.13
C ILE A 172 -0.85 5.10 -5.79
N LEU A 173 -1.22 4.02 -6.49
CA LEU A 173 -2.52 3.84 -7.11
C LEU A 173 -3.29 2.73 -6.40
N ASP A 174 -4.48 3.07 -5.91
CA ASP A 174 -5.38 2.13 -5.25
C ASP A 174 -6.81 2.26 -5.81
N ALA A 175 -7.63 1.26 -5.60
CA ALA A 175 -9.07 1.27 -5.84
C ALA A 175 -9.43 1.78 -7.25
N ASP A 176 -10.22 2.86 -7.33
CA ASP A 176 -10.73 3.37 -8.61
C ASP A 176 -9.64 3.96 -9.52
N ALA A 177 -8.46 4.32 -9.00
CA ALA A 177 -7.34 4.70 -9.87
C ALA A 177 -6.84 3.49 -10.67
N LEU A 178 -6.81 2.29 -10.09
CA LEU A 178 -6.48 1.05 -10.79
C LEU A 178 -7.56 0.71 -11.84
N ASN A 179 -8.83 0.93 -11.50
CA ASN A 179 -9.93 0.77 -12.45
C ASN A 179 -9.88 1.80 -13.60
N CYS A 180 -9.42 3.02 -13.35
CA CYS A 180 -9.16 4.01 -14.39
C CYS A 180 -7.98 3.57 -15.27
N LEU A 181 -6.93 3.06 -14.65
CA LEU A 181 -5.74 2.57 -15.33
C LEU A 181 -6.05 1.41 -16.27
N SER A 182 -6.84 0.42 -15.81
CA SER A 182 -7.27 -0.70 -16.66
C SER A 182 -8.04 -0.25 -17.91
N LYS A 183 -8.83 0.83 -17.81
CA LYS A 183 -9.53 1.41 -18.96
C LYS A 183 -8.59 2.13 -19.94
N LEU A 184 -7.55 2.78 -19.43
CA LEU A 184 -6.54 3.43 -20.26
C LEU A 184 -5.66 2.40 -20.99
N ALA A 185 -5.46 1.21 -20.39
CA ALA A 185 -4.70 0.11 -20.97
C ALA A 185 -5.46 -0.73 -22.01
N ILE A 186 -6.81 -0.70 -22.01
CA ILE A 186 -7.64 -1.53 -22.90
C ILE A 186 -7.45 -1.22 -24.41
N ASP A 187 -6.92 -0.07 -24.75
CA ASP A 187 -6.63 0.27 -26.16
C ASP A 187 -5.37 -0.43 -26.72
N GLY A 188 -4.69 -1.32 -25.92
CA GLY A 188 -3.58 -2.15 -26.39
C GLY A 188 -2.66 -2.65 -25.28
N ILE A 189 -3.01 -3.77 -24.66
CA ILE A 189 -2.12 -4.45 -23.67
C ILE A 189 -0.82 -4.99 -24.34
N ASP A 190 -0.79 -5.17 -25.64
CA ASP A 190 0.42 -5.56 -26.39
C ASP A 190 1.40 -4.39 -26.61
N GLU A 191 0.96 -3.16 -26.44
CA GLU A 191 1.83 -1.99 -26.38
C GLU A 191 1.91 -1.54 -24.93
N THR A 192 2.89 -2.04 -24.22
CA THR A 192 3.17 -1.68 -22.83
C THR A 192 3.14 -0.19 -22.69
N PRO A 193 2.26 0.35 -21.88
CA PRO A 193 2.16 1.78 -21.75
C PRO A 193 3.52 2.32 -21.26
N GLU A 194 4.16 3.17 -22.04
CA GLU A 194 5.34 3.95 -21.61
C GLU A 194 5.07 4.63 -20.25
N MET A 195 3.78 4.78 -19.89
CA MET A 195 3.34 5.34 -18.63
C MET A 195 3.79 4.56 -17.38
N TYR A 196 4.15 3.28 -17.50
CA TYR A 196 4.73 2.50 -16.39
C TYR A 196 6.25 2.66 -16.28
N ARG A 197 6.91 3.16 -17.34
CA ARG A 197 8.34 3.42 -17.35
C ARG A 197 8.61 4.77 -16.71
N ARG A 198 8.77 4.77 -15.41
CA ARG A 198 8.99 5.96 -14.60
C ARG A 198 10.32 5.85 -13.87
N GLU A 199 10.98 7.00 -13.65
CA GLU A 199 12.14 7.08 -12.75
C GLU A 199 11.65 7.05 -11.30
N ALA A 200 10.61 7.81 -10.98
CA ALA A 200 9.98 7.73 -9.66
C ALA A 200 9.14 6.46 -9.50
N PRO A 201 9.09 5.89 -8.29
CA PRO A 201 8.37 4.66 -8.02
C PRO A 201 6.87 4.75 -8.27
N LEU A 202 6.33 3.64 -8.77
CA LEU A 202 4.91 3.40 -8.90
C LEU A 202 4.53 2.19 -8.04
N ILE A 203 3.65 2.39 -7.08
CA ILE A 203 3.12 1.32 -6.24
C ILE A 203 1.65 1.14 -6.58
N MET A 204 1.28 -0.06 -6.96
CA MET A 204 -0.11 -0.45 -7.20
C MET A 204 -0.58 -1.39 -6.10
N THR A 205 -1.80 -1.21 -5.61
CA THR A 205 -2.34 -2.02 -4.51
C THR A 205 -3.63 -2.75 -4.91
N PRO A 206 -3.62 -3.56 -5.98
CA PRO A 206 -4.83 -4.23 -6.45
C PRO A 206 -5.25 -5.39 -5.52
N HIS A 207 -6.55 -5.54 -5.30
CA HIS A 207 -7.13 -6.83 -4.91
C HIS A 207 -7.34 -7.71 -6.16
N TYR A 208 -7.65 -8.99 -5.99
CA TYR A 208 -7.73 -9.97 -7.09
C TYR A 208 -8.63 -9.52 -8.26
N ARG A 209 -9.78 -8.89 -7.97
CA ARG A 209 -10.67 -8.40 -9.04
C ARG A 209 -10.10 -7.19 -9.79
N GLU A 210 -9.29 -6.37 -9.14
CA GLU A 210 -8.58 -5.25 -9.78
C GLU A 210 -7.43 -5.78 -10.62
N LEU A 211 -6.68 -6.78 -10.11
CA LEU A 211 -5.66 -7.50 -10.89
C LEU A 211 -6.26 -8.12 -12.16
N SER A 212 -7.36 -8.84 -12.02
CA SER A 212 -8.09 -9.42 -13.16
C SER A 212 -8.38 -8.37 -14.24
N ARG A 213 -8.86 -7.18 -13.86
CA ARG A 213 -9.13 -6.09 -14.81
C ARG A 213 -7.85 -5.54 -15.46
N LEU A 214 -6.77 -5.42 -14.69
CA LEU A 214 -5.48 -4.92 -15.18
C LEU A 214 -4.84 -5.86 -16.20
N VAL A 215 -5.09 -7.17 -16.11
CA VAL A 215 -4.58 -8.18 -17.05
C VAL A 215 -5.61 -8.61 -18.11
N GLY A 216 -6.59 -7.75 -18.41
CA GLY A 216 -7.52 -7.98 -19.52
C GLY A 216 -8.71 -8.87 -19.19
N GLY A 217 -9.04 -9.08 -17.92
CA GLY A 217 -10.22 -9.81 -17.46
C GLY A 217 -9.98 -11.31 -17.22
N GLU A 218 -8.74 -11.78 -17.19
CA GLU A 218 -8.40 -13.14 -16.78
C GLU A 218 -8.79 -13.38 -15.33
N GLU A 219 -9.16 -14.60 -14.99
CA GLU A 219 -9.56 -14.96 -13.63
C GLU A 219 -8.37 -14.94 -12.68
N VAL A 220 -8.51 -14.21 -11.57
CA VAL A 220 -7.54 -14.13 -10.48
C VAL A 220 -8.31 -14.40 -9.19
N ASP A 221 -8.11 -15.58 -8.61
CA ASP A 221 -8.91 -16.06 -7.49
C ASP A 221 -8.06 -16.62 -6.31
N ASP A 222 -6.75 -16.83 -6.54
CA ASP A 222 -5.82 -17.29 -5.53
C ASP A 222 -4.47 -16.53 -5.57
N LEU A 223 -3.55 -16.87 -4.67
CA LEU A 223 -2.23 -16.25 -4.59
C LEU A 223 -1.40 -16.54 -5.85
N GLY A 224 -1.45 -17.76 -6.39
CA GLY A 224 -0.69 -18.14 -7.58
C GLY A 224 -1.08 -17.32 -8.80
N SER A 225 -2.38 -17.29 -9.12
CA SER A 225 -2.91 -16.47 -10.22
C SER A 225 -2.70 -14.97 -10.00
N ALA A 226 -2.67 -14.50 -8.76
CA ALA A 226 -2.35 -13.11 -8.43
C ALA A 226 -0.88 -12.79 -8.71
N LEU A 227 0.05 -13.69 -8.37
CA LEU A 227 1.47 -13.54 -8.68
C LEU A 227 1.74 -13.59 -10.18
N ASP A 228 1.11 -14.50 -10.91
CA ASP A 228 1.21 -14.56 -12.39
C ASP A 228 0.74 -13.25 -13.03
N ALA A 229 -0.37 -12.70 -12.56
CA ALA A 229 -0.89 -11.42 -13.04
C ALA A 229 0.07 -10.26 -12.71
N ALA A 230 0.63 -10.22 -11.49
CA ALA A 230 1.60 -9.22 -11.08
C ALA A 230 2.88 -9.30 -11.92
N HIS A 231 3.45 -10.49 -12.13
CA HIS A 231 4.63 -10.69 -12.97
C HIS A 231 4.42 -10.22 -14.41
N ARG A 232 3.24 -10.44 -14.98
CA ARG A 232 2.91 -9.93 -16.32
C ARG A 232 2.90 -8.40 -16.36
N ILE A 233 2.33 -7.75 -15.34
CA ILE A 233 2.33 -6.29 -15.22
C ILE A 233 3.77 -5.76 -15.07
N LEU A 234 4.57 -6.37 -14.20
CA LEU A 234 5.97 -6.00 -13.95
C LEU A 234 6.83 -6.20 -15.19
N TRP A 235 6.70 -7.35 -15.85
CA TRP A 235 7.44 -7.65 -17.08
C TRP A 235 7.06 -6.68 -18.20
N ALA A 236 5.76 -6.41 -18.34
CA ALA A 236 5.26 -5.47 -19.32
C ALA A 236 5.75 -4.04 -19.03
N ALA A 237 5.86 -3.61 -17.81
CA ALA A 237 6.39 -2.30 -17.43
C ALA A 237 7.88 -2.16 -17.74
N GLY A 238 8.67 -3.22 -17.59
CA GLY A 238 10.12 -3.22 -17.83
C GLY A 238 10.84 -2.17 -16.95
N SER A 239 10.33 -1.91 -15.74
CA SER A 239 10.84 -0.92 -14.81
C SER A 239 11.02 -1.54 -13.42
N SER A 240 12.21 -1.40 -12.85
CA SER A 240 12.52 -1.81 -11.46
C SER A 240 11.79 -0.97 -10.40
N ASN A 241 11.21 0.17 -10.79
CA ASN A 241 10.55 1.09 -9.87
C ASN A 241 9.03 0.86 -9.78
N LEU A 242 8.54 -0.29 -10.24
CA LEU A 242 7.15 -0.70 -10.10
C LEU A 242 7.04 -1.80 -9.05
N VAL A 243 6.13 -1.62 -8.09
CA VAL A 243 5.75 -2.63 -7.10
C VAL A 243 4.26 -2.88 -7.16
N VAL A 244 3.87 -4.15 -7.10
CA VAL A 244 2.47 -4.58 -7.05
C VAL A 244 2.18 -5.25 -5.71
N VAL A 245 1.39 -4.60 -4.87
CA VAL A 245 0.90 -5.14 -3.60
C VAL A 245 -0.41 -5.89 -3.87
N CYS A 246 -0.31 -7.19 -4.06
CA CYS A 246 -1.45 -8.08 -4.35
C CYS A 246 -2.27 -8.34 -3.07
N LYS A 247 -3.35 -7.59 -2.89
CA LYS A 247 -4.22 -7.73 -1.71
C LYS A 247 -5.11 -8.98 -1.82
N GLY A 248 -5.00 -9.86 -0.84
CA GLY A 248 -5.77 -11.10 -0.74
C GLY A 248 -5.81 -11.62 0.70
N PRO A 249 -6.31 -12.83 0.93
CA PRO A 249 -6.18 -13.48 2.24
C PRO A 249 -4.72 -13.51 2.70
N THR A 250 -3.80 -13.84 1.80
CA THR A 250 -2.37 -13.57 1.94
C THR A 250 -2.01 -12.45 0.99
N THR A 251 -1.49 -11.36 1.54
CA THR A 251 -0.98 -10.25 0.73
C THR A 251 0.44 -10.56 0.29
N ALA A 252 0.73 -10.38 -1.00
CA ALA A 252 2.08 -10.48 -1.54
C ALA A 252 2.53 -9.12 -2.08
N VAL A 253 3.82 -8.83 -1.94
CA VAL A 253 4.47 -7.65 -2.49
C VAL A 253 5.42 -8.10 -3.60
N ALA A 254 5.04 -7.87 -4.84
CA ALA A 254 5.79 -8.29 -6.01
C ALA A 254 6.56 -7.12 -6.62
N GLY A 255 7.87 -7.27 -6.74
CA GLY A 255 8.77 -6.46 -7.54
C GLY A 255 9.30 -7.24 -8.74
N VAL A 256 10.21 -6.64 -9.49
CA VAL A 256 10.80 -7.27 -10.69
C VAL A 256 11.74 -8.43 -10.31
N GLU A 257 12.48 -8.29 -9.22
CA GLU A 257 13.52 -9.23 -8.83
C GLU A 257 13.05 -10.25 -7.80
N ARG A 258 12.05 -9.90 -6.99
CA ARG A 258 11.59 -10.76 -5.89
C ARG A 258 10.14 -10.54 -5.54
N VAL A 259 9.56 -11.53 -4.89
CA VAL A 259 8.24 -11.48 -4.26
C VAL A 259 8.40 -11.65 -2.76
N LEU A 260 7.81 -10.75 -1.98
CA LEU A 260 7.83 -10.79 -0.53
C LEU A 260 6.44 -11.15 0.01
N LEU A 261 6.41 -12.02 1.01
CA LEU A 261 5.20 -12.36 1.78
C LEU A 261 5.33 -11.76 3.18
N PRO A 262 4.80 -10.55 3.40
CA PRO A 262 4.78 -9.94 4.72
C PRO A 262 3.80 -10.66 5.66
N MET A 263 3.78 -10.24 6.92
CA MET A 263 2.91 -10.79 7.95
C MET A 263 1.45 -10.90 7.48
N HIS A 264 0.89 -12.10 7.62
CA HIS A 264 -0.52 -12.35 7.33
C HIS A 264 -1.43 -11.56 8.29
N GLY A 265 -2.45 -10.88 7.75
CA GLY A 265 -3.42 -10.15 8.55
C GLY A 265 -4.59 -11.01 9.02
N PRO A 266 -5.29 -10.62 10.10
CA PRO A 266 -6.48 -11.31 10.59
C PRO A 266 -7.68 -11.11 9.67
N SER A 267 -8.66 -12.01 9.74
CA SER A 267 -9.94 -11.89 9.01
C SER A 267 -10.72 -10.62 9.35
N ALA A 268 -10.44 -9.97 10.47
CA ALA A 268 -10.98 -8.66 10.85
C ALA A 268 -10.68 -7.55 9.83
N LEU A 269 -9.61 -7.70 9.02
CA LEU A 269 -9.28 -6.77 7.94
C LEU A 269 -10.25 -6.86 6.74
N ALA A 270 -11.08 -7.88 6.66
CA ALA A 270 -12.09 -8.06 5.62
C ALA A 270 -13.31 -7.13 5.85
N THR A 271 -13.06 -5.84 6.05
CA THR A 271 -14.06 -4.79 6.25
C THR A 271 -13.90 -3.68 5.22
N ALA A 272 -15.03 -3.03 4.85
CA ALA A 272 -15.00 -1.93 3.89
C ALA A 272 -14.18 -0.75 4.39
N GLY A 273 -13.26 -0.26 3.57
CA GLY A 273 -12.36 0.85 3.89
C GLY A 273 -11.00 0.42 4.46
N SER A 274 -10.78 -0.86 4.77
CA SER A 274 -9.48 -1.39 5.22
C SER A 274 -8.39 -1.17 4.16
N GLY A 275 -8.74 -1.29 2.87
CA GLY A 275 -7.84 -0.94 1.76
C GLY A 275 -7.45 0.54 1.73
N ASP A 276 -8.40 1.46 1.99
CA ASP A 276 -8.11 2.89 2.08
C ASP A 276 -7.12 3.20 3.21
N VAL A 277 -7.22 2.45 4.34
CA VAL A 277 -6.29 2.54 5.46
C VAL A 277 -4.89 2.07 5.05
N LEU A 278 -4.78 0.90 4.42
CA LEU A 278 -3.50 0.38 3.92
C LEU A 278 -2.86 1.35 2.92
N ALA A 279 -3.62 1.86 1.96
CA ALA A 279 -3.12 2.82 0.98
C ALA A 279 -2.59 4.10 1.66
N GLY A 280 -3.26 4.56 2.72
CA GLY A 280 -2.81 5.67 3.55
C GLY A 280 -1.52 5.35 4.31
N ILE A 281 -1.40 4.17 4.92
CA ILE A 281 -0.18 3.71 5.60
C ILE A 281 0.99 3.69 4.61
N LEU A 282 0.80 3.09 3.44
CA LEU A 282 1.80 3.07 2.36
C LEU A 282 2.27 4.49 2.00
N ALA A 283 1.33 5.41 1.78
CA ALA A 283 1.67 6.78 1.40
C ALA A 283 2.45 7.51 2.50
N GLY A 284 2.04 7.33 3.76
CA GLY A 284 2.77 7.85 4.92
C GLY A 284 4.19 7.31 4.97
N THR A 285 4.36 6.00 4.89
CA THR A 285 5.65 5.31 4.91
C THR A 285 6.57 5.74 3.77
N VAL A 286 6.07 5.72 2.52
CA VAL A 286 6.84 6.15 1.34
C VAL A 286 7.32 7.60 1.47
N SER A 287 6.48 8.48 2.02
CA SER A 287 6.85 9.89 2.15
C SER A 287 7.92 10.17 3.19
N THR A 288 8.05 9.31 4.22
CA THR A 288 8.89 9.56 5.39
C THR A 288 10.25 8.87 5.34
N MET A 289 10.34 7.71 4.71
CA MET A 289 11.50 6.85 4.87
C MET A 289 12.60 7.09 3.83
N GLY A 290 12.41 8.05 2.92
CA GLY A 290 13.41 8.48 1.93
C GLY A 290 14.01 7.26 1.24
N VAL A 291 13.53 6.88 0.09
CA VAL A 291 13.77 5.55 -0.44
C VAL A 291 15.11 5.48 -1.13
N ASP A 292 15.96 4.63 -0.63
CA ASP A 292 17.04 4.05 -1.41
C ASP A 292 16.40 3.11 -2.45
N GLU A 293 16.72 3.27 -3.72
CA GLU A 293 16.05 2.61 -4.88
C GLU A 293 16.01 1.07 -4.79
N SER A 294 16.75 0.47 -3.86
CA SER A 294 16.90 -0.98 -3.72
C SER A 294 15.88 -1.69 -2.82
N ASN A 295 14.94 -0.97 -2.16
CA ASN A 295 14.12 -1.56 -1.09
C ASN A 295 12.61 -1.24 -1.14
N TRP A 296 12.04 -1.01 -2.34
CA TRP A 296 10.61 -0.68 -2.46
C TRP A 296 9.69 -1.80 -1.99
N GLU A 297 10.03 -3.06 -2.28
CA GLU A 297 9.26 -4.21 -1.85
C GLU A 297 9.27 -4.36 -0.33
N LEU A 298 10.42 -4.15 0.29
CA LEU A 298 10.55 -4.26 1.74
C LEU A 298 9.80 -3.12 2.45
N LEU A 299 9.84 -1.90 1.91
CA LEU A 299 9.08 -0.77 2.42
C LEU A 299 7.56 -1.00 2.31
N CYS A 300 7.09 -1.56 1.19
CA CYS A 300 5.69 -1.94 1.05
C CYS A 300 5.32 -3.06 2.03
N SER A 301 6.23 -4.03 2.26
CA SER A 301 6.05 -5.10 3.23
C SER A 301 5.94 -4.58 4.66
N TYR A 302 6.73 -3.58 5.03
CA TYR A 302 6.60 -2.87 6.30
C TYR A 302 5.18 -2.28 6.47
N ALA A 303 4.68 -1.57 5.46
CA ALA A 303 3.34 -0.97 5.54
C ALA A 303 2.22 -2.03 5.66
N VAL A 304 2.34 -3.16 4.95
CA VAL A 304 1.42 -4.30 5.06
C VAL A 304 1.50 -4.93 6.45
N THR A 305 2.70 -5.09 7.00
CA THR A 305 2.91 -5.63 8.35
C THR A 305 2.29 -4.73 9.41
N VAL A 306 2.49 -3.41 9.33
CA VAL A 306 1.82 -2.44 10.24
C VAL A 306 0.30 -2.53 10.13
N HIS A 307 -0.24 -2.64 8.91
CA HIS A 307 -1.67 -2.81 8.71
C HIS A 307 -2.20 -4.12 9.32
N SER A 308 -1.44 -5.21 9.21
CA SER A 308 -1.78 -6.51 9.81
C SER A 308 -1.79 -6.44 11.35
N TYR A 309 -0.77 -5.82 11.95
CA TYR A 309 -0.74 -5.60 13.41
C TYR A 309 -1.89 -4.71 13.89
N ALA A 310 -2.26 -3.66 13.13
CA ALA A 310 -3.43 -2.84 13.45
C ALA A 310 -4.72 -3.67 13.43
N GLY A 311 -4.83 -4.62 12.49
CA GLY A 311 -5.93 -5.58 12.42
C GLY A 311 -5.99 -6.49 13.64
N TYR A 312 -4.88 -7.06 14.07
CA TYR A 312 -4.81 -7.90 15.28
C TYR A 312 -5.12 -7.11 16.55
N ALA A 313 -4.59 -5.89 16.67
CA ALA A 313 -4.88 -5.03 17.82
C ALA A 313 -6.37 -4.65 17.88
N ALA A 314 -6.97 -4.32 16.73
CA ALA A 314 -8.40 -4.03 16.64
C ALA A 314 -9.26 -5.25 16.97
N ALA A 315 -8.91 -6.43 16.46
CA ALA A 315 -9.61 -7.68 16.77
C ALA A 315 -9.55 -8.02 18.27
N ALA A 316 -8.40 -7.79 18.89
CA ALA A 316 -8.23 -7.99 20.34
C ALA A 316 -9.05 -7.01 21.17
N GLN A 317 -9.16 -5.75 20.73
CA GLN A 317 -9.86 -4.70 21.47
C GLN A 317 -11.38 -4.74 21.29
N TYR A 318 -11.87 -4.96 20.08
CA TYR A 318 -13.29 -4.84 19.71
C TYR A 318 -13.96 -6.18 19.45
N GLY A 319 -13.18 -7.25 19.30
CA GLY A 319 -13.64 -8.54 18.81
C GLY A 319 -13.64 -8.58 17.27
N GLU A 320 -13.16 -9.68 16.72
CA GLU A 320 -12.87 -9.86 15.28
C GLU A 320 -14.02 -9.45 14.34
N ARG A 321 -15.27 -9.75 14.73
CA ARG A 321 -16.47 -9.44 13.92
C ARG A 321 -16.94 -7.99 14.02
N SER A 322 -16.42 -7.22 14.98
CA SER A 322 -16.88 -5.86 15.28
C SER A 322 -15.95 -4.78 14.72
N VAL A 323 -14.80 -5.17 14.19
CA VAL A 323 -13.80 -4.24 13.64
C VAL A 323 -14.35 -3.52 12.41
N ILE A 324 -14.22 -2.19 12.41
CA ILE A 324 -14.47 -1.35 11.24
C ILE A 324 -13.16 -0.62 10.86
N ALA A 325 -13.07 -0.16 9.63
CA ALA A 325 -11.83 0.43 9.12
C ALA A 325 -11.31 1.62 9.93
N THR A 326 -12.20 2.40 10.55
CA THR A 326 -11.79 3.54 11.38
C THR A 326 -11.09 3.12 12.67
N ASP A 327 -11.34 1.93 13.19
CA ASP A 327 -10.67 1.39 14.38
C ASP A 327 -9.18 1.15 14.09
N LEU A 328 -8.87 0.67 12.88
CA LEU A 328 -7.50 0.43 12.44
C LEU A 328 -6.66 1.70 12.49
N ILE A 329 -7.25 2.84 12.10
CA ILE A 329 -6.54 4.13 12.01
C ILE A 329 -6.00 4.58 13.37
N ASP A 330 -6.79 4.40 14.40
CA ASP A 330 -6.41 4.84 15.75
C ASP A 330 -5.34 3.90 16.36
N LEU A 331 -5.22 2.69 15.84
CA LEU A 331 -4.27 1.66 16.30
C LEU A 331 -2.98 1.58 15.46
N ILE A 332 -2.80 2.41 14.42
CA ILE A 332 -1.58 2.40 13.59
C ILE A 332 -0.33 2.64 14.45
N GLY A 333 -0.36 3.57 15.40
CA GLY A 333 0.77 3.84 16.27
C GLY A 333 1.14 2.65 17.15
N ASP A 334 0.14 2.01 17.75
CA ASP A 334 0.34 0.80 18.56
C ASP A 334 0.84 -0.37 17.71
N ALA A 335 0.34 -0.49 16.47
CA ALA A 335 0.79 -1.50 15.51
C ALA A 335 2.26 -1.32 15.12
N MET A 336 2.72 -0.09 14.90
CA MET A 336 4.13 0.21 14.64
C MET A 336 5.01 -0.17 15.83
N GLN A 337 4.54 0.08 17.06
CA GLN A 337 5.28 -0.31 18.27
C GLN A 337 5.34 -1.83 18.42
N LEU A 338 4.22 -2.54 18.22
CA LEU A 338 4.18 -4.01 18.29
C LEU A 338 5.11 -4.66 17.27
N ALA A 339 5.12 -4.16 16.03
CA ALA A 339 6.03 -4.65 14.99
C ALA A 339 7.50 -4.40 15.34
N SER A 340 7.80 -3.23 15.91
CA SER A 340 9.14 -2.90 16.41
C SER A 340 9.58 -3.82 17.53
N ASP A 341 8.73 -4.04 18.54
CA ASP A 341 9.02 -4.90 19.69
C ASP A 341 9.30 -6.34 19.26
N GLU A 342 8.57 -6.86 18.27
CA GLU A 342 8.81 -8.20 17.72
C GLU A 342 10.13 -8.25 16.95
N ALA A 343 10.49 -7.23 16.17
CA ALA A 343 11.79 -7.15 15.49
C ALA A 343 12.96 -7.15 16.47
N PHE A 344 12.88 -6.38 17.57
CA PHE A 344 13.89 -6.40 18.63
C PHE A 344 14.03 -7.78 19.28
N LYS A 345 12.92 -8.46 19.52
CA LYS A 345 12.87 -9.80 20.12
C LYS A 345 13.49 -10.85 19.19
N GLU A 346 13.17 -10.83 17.90
CA GLU A 346 13.72 -11.75 16.89
C GLU A 346 15.25 -11.58 16.76
N LEU A 347 15.73 -10.33 16.82
CA LEU A 347 17.17 -10.02 16.77
C LEU A 347 17.92 -10.31 18.10
N GLY A 348 17.20 -10.67 19.17
CA GLY A 348 17.81 -10.87 20.50
C GLY A 348 18.35 -9.58 21.13
N ILE A 349 17.88 -8.41 20.69
CA ILE A 349 18.25 -7.10 21.20
C ILE A 349 17.25 -6.76 22.30
N GLY A 350 17.70 -6.62 23.56
CA GLY A 350 16.82 -6.19 24.64
C GLY A 350 16.28 -4.79 24.37
N ASN A 351 14.95 -4.60 24.52
CA ASN A 351 14.34 -3.27 24.46
C ASN A 351 15.02 -2.39 25.51
N GLY A 352 15.69 -1.31 25.08
CA GLY A 352 16.40 -0.38 25.96
C GLY A 352 15.51 0.45 26.92
N SER A 353 14.40 -0.10 27.36
CA SER A 353 13.45 0.48 28.31
C SER A 353 13.66 0.01 29.75
N GLU A 354 14.79 -0.67 30.06
CA GLU A 354 15.23 -0.93 31.44
C GLU A 354 16.46 -0.06 31.78
N GLU A 355 16.29 1.27 31.84
CA GLU A 355 17.13 2.18 32.65
C GLU A 355 16.30 3.36 33.17
#